data_85d137d24177fa81af197cfe9b62ec5a
#
_entry.id   85d137d24177fa81af197cfe9b62ec5a
#
_cell.length_a   1.000
_cell.length_b   1.000
_cell.length_c   1.000
_cell.angle_alpha   90.00
_cell.angle_beta   90.00
_cell.angle_gamma   90.00
#
_symmetry.space_group_name_H-M   'P 1'
#
loop_
_entity.id
_entity.type
_entity.pdbx_description
1 polymer ?
#
loop_
_entity_poly.entity_id
_entity_poly.type
_entity_poly.pdbx_seq_one_letter_code
_entity_poly.pdbx_strand_id
1 'polypeptide(L)'
;GTPCQIVALKRYLKKEYENLLLVDFICHGVPSPGVWRKYLKQVIALTCDKNTVSSHLKLLLSERNALVEGISFRDKRLGWQKYSFSLTLSTTDESGNKNTVSLSESLNENLFMRGFLANLYLRPSCYACPANKGKSGSDITLGDYWGISSLMPDYDDDKGISAISVNTEKGKAVYATLNVDNRSTSYEALCQRNPSLVRACDIPKN
;
A
#
# COMPACT_ATOMS: atom_id res chain seq x y z
N GLY A 1 -7.52 -10.11 -1.03
CA GLY A 1 -7.97 -9.05 -0.10
C GLY A 1 -7.05 -8.91 1.11
N THR A 2 -7.38 -8.03 2.06
CA THR A 2 -6.67 -7.99 3.35
C THR A 2 -6.96 -9.25 4.16
N PRO A 3 -6.07 -9.68 5.09
CA PRO A 3 -6.31 -10.85 5.93
C PRO A 3 -7.67 -10.82 6.65
N CYS A 4 -8.10 -9.66 7.17
CA CYS A 4 -9.39 -9.53 7.82
C CYS A 4 -10.59 -9.66 6.87
N GLN A 5 -10.44 -9.27 5.60
CA GLN A 5 -11.46 -9.52 4.56
C GLN A 5 -11.58 -11.00 4.23
N ILE A 6 -10.46 -11.74 4.17
CA ILE A 6 -10.48 -13.20 3.98
C ILE A 6 -11.22 -13.90 5.12
N VAL A 7 -10.89 -13.54 6.38
CA VAL A 7 -11.61 -14.06 7.54
C VAL A 7 -13.10 -13.76 7.47
N ALA A 8 -13.46 -12.53 7.11
CA ALA A 8 -14.86 -12.13 7.00
C ALA A 8 -15.60 -12.93 5.90
N LEU A 9 -14.97 -13.11 4.74
CA LEU A 9 -15.53 -13.89 3.63
C LEU A 9 -15.77 -15.36 4.05
N LYS A 10 -14.76 -15.99 4.67
CA LYS A 10 -14.90 -17.39 5.16
C LYS A 10 -16.04 -17.53 6.17
N ARG A 11 -16.17 -16.57 7.10
CA ARG A 11 -17.27 -16.57 8.08
C ARG A 11 -18.64 -16.36 7.44
N TYR A 12 -18.70 -15.54 6.39
CA TYR A 12 -19.95 -15.31 5.64
C TYR A 12 -20.38 -16.56 4.86
N LEU A 13 -19.44 -17.19 4.14
CA LEU A 13 -19.70 -18.35 3.31
C LEU A 13 -20.05 -19.62 4.11
N LYS A 14 -19.50 -19.76 5.32
CA LYS A 14 -19.75 -20.88 6.27
C LYS A 14 -19.44 -22.29 5.74
N LYS A 15 -18.85 -22.40 4.56
CA LYS A 15 -18.42 -23.67 3.94
C LYS A 15 -17.22 -23.42 3.03
N GLU A 16 -16.47 -24.47 2.76
CA GLU A 16 -15.39 -24.46 1.79
C GLU A 16 -15.95 -24.64 0.36
N TYR A 17 -15.27 -24.03 -0.62
CA TYR A 17 -15.59 -24.14 -2.03
C TYR A 17 -14.34 -24.55 -2.79
N GLU A 18 -14.42 -25.58 -3.61
CA GLU A 18 -13.27 -26.09 -4.38
C GLU A 18 -12.76 -25.05 -5.39
N ASN A 19 -13.67 -24.32 -6.02
CA ASN A 19 -13.39 -23.31 -7.02
C ASN A 19 -13.07 -21.91 -6.46
N LEU A 20 -12.92 -21.74 -5.14
CA LEU A 20 -12.57 -20.49 -4.49
C LEU A 20 -11.11 -20.51 -4.04
N LEU A 21 -10.26 -19.72 -4.67
CA LEU A 21 -8.90 -19.45 -4.22
C LEU A 21 -8.88 -18.18 -3.38
N LEU A 22 -8.35 -18.26 -2.17
CA LEU A 22 -8.23 -17.15 -1.24
C LEU A 22 -6.78 -16.63 -1.20
N VAL A 23 -6.59 -15.39 -1.66
CA VAL A 23 -5.28 -14.75 -1.66
C VAL A 23 -5.33 -13.49 -0.80
N ASP A 24 -4.43 -13.41 0.16
CA ASP A 24 -4.21 -12.19 0.94
C ASP A 24 -2.78 -11.64 0.77
N PHE A 25 -2.45 -10.64 1.55
CA PHE A 25 -1.12 -10.04 1.55
C PHE A 25 -0.66 -9.67 2.96
N ILE A 26 0.65 -9.54 3.15
CA ILE A 26 1.24 -9.09 4.41
C ILE A 26 0.77 -7.66 4.67
N CYS A 27 -0.15 -7.50 5.62
CA CYS A 27 -0.88 -6.27 5.83
C CYS A 27 -0.31 -5.48 7.02
N HIS A 28 0.18 -4.27 6.75
CA HIS A 28 0.61 -3.34 7.78
C HIS A 28 -0.58 -2.81 8.61
N GLY A 29 -1.67 -2.46 7.94
CA GLY A 29 -2.87 -1.87 8.54
C GLY A 29 -3.59 -0.98 7.53
N VAL A 30 -4.76 -0.47 7.91
CA VAL A 30 -5.59 0.39 7.07
C VAL A 30 -5.68 1.76 7.72
N PRO A 31 -5.22 2.84 7.04
CA PRO A 31 -5.32 4.18 7.57
C PRO A 31 -6.78 4.66 7.63
N SER A 32 -7.05 5.60 8.52
CA SER A 32 -8.37 6.25 8.64
C SER A 32 -8.75 6.97 7.35
N PRO A 33 -9.89 6.64 6.71
CA PRO A 33 -10.37 7.38 5.55
C PRO A 33 -10.69 8.85 5.85
N GLY A 34 -11.01 9.17 7.11
CA GLY A 34 -11.23 10.55 7.55
C GLY A 34 -9.95 11.37 7.53
N VAL A 35 -8.84 10.80 8.00
CA VAL A 35 -7.53 11.46 7.94
C VAL A 35 -7.09 11.64 6.49
N TRP A 36 -7.27 10.62 5.66
CA TRP A 36 -6.98 10.73 4.22
C TRP A 36 -7.72 11.89 3.54
N ARG A 37 -9.04 11.97 3.75
CA ARG A 37 -9.84 13.05 3.16
C ARG A 37 -9.40 14.44 3.63
N LYS A 38 -9.07 14.60 4.91
CA LYS A 38 -8.56 15.87 5.45
C LYS A 38 -7.19 16.22 4.85
N TYR A 39 -6.29 15.25 4.80
CA TYR A 39 -4.97 15.42 4.19
C TYR A 39 -5.08 15.84 2.72
N LEU A 40 -5.86 15.12 1.93
CA LEU A 40 -6.06 15.42 0.51
C LEU A 40 -6.62 16.83 0.30
N LYS A 41 -7.63 17.22 1.07
CA LYS A 41 -8.18 18.58 1.03
C LYS A 41 -7.12 19.63 1.34
N GLN A 42 -6.29 19.41 2.36
CA GLN A 42 -5.21 20.32 2.72
C GLN A 42 -4.14 20.42 1.63
N VAL A 43 -3.74 19.29 1.03
CA VAL A 43 -2.74 19.28 -0.06
C VAL A 43 -3.26 20.04 -1.27
N ILE A 44 -4.53 19.84 -1.65
CA ILE A 44 -5.15 20.59 -2.76
C ILE A 44 -5.12 22.09 -2.46
N ALA A 45 -5.55 22.53 -1.26
CA ALA A 45 -5.54 23.93 -0.85
C ALA A 45 -4.12 24.53 -0.91
N LEU A 46 -3.14 23.84 -0.34
CA LEU A 46 -1.74 24.31 -0.35
C LEU A 46 -1.14 24.37 -1.75
N THR A 47 -1.54 23.47 -2.64
CA THR A 47 -1.07 23.48 -4.04
C THR A 47 -1.66 24.66 -4.80
N CYS A 48 -2.90 25.02 -4.51
CA CYS A 48 -3.56 26.18 -5.09
C CYS A 48 -2.96 27.52 -4.56
N ASP A 49 -2.47 27.55 -3.30
CA ASP A 49 -1.97 28.75 -2.65
C ASP A 49 -0.47 29.05 -2.89
N LYS A 50 0.33 28.04 -3.23
CA LYS A 50 1.78 28.24 -3.37
C LYS A 50 2.14 29.22 -4.48
N ASN A 51 2.88 30.29 -4.10
CA ASN A 51 3.45 31.32 -4.99
C ASN A 51 4.49 30.77 -6.00
N THR A 52 4.79 29.51 -5.98
CA THR A 52 5.73 28.80 -6.88
C THR A 52 5.12 28.42 -8.23
N VAL A 53 3.81 28.48 -8.35
CA VAL A 53 3.12 28.26 -9.62
C VAL A 53 2.91 29.64 -10.26
N SER A 54 3.26 29.78 -11.54
CA SER A 54 3.09 31.02 -12.30
C SER A 54 1.69 31.63 -12.02
N SER A 55 1.59 32.95 -11.95
CA SER A 55 0.35 33.67 -11.61
C SER A 55 -0.86 33.22 -12.44
N HIS A 56 -0.63 32.70 -13.62
CA HIS A 56 -1.65 32.14 -14.53
C HIS A 56 -2.23 30.80 -14.03
N LEU A 57 -1.37 29.94 -13.45
CA LEU A 57 -1.81 28.65 -12.88
C LEU A 57 -2.56 28.82 -11.54
N LYS A 58 -2.26 29.90 -10.80
CA LYS A 58 -2.92 30.24 -9.54
C LYS A 58 -4.42 30.58 -9.73
N LEU A 59 -4.76 31.18 -10.86
CA LEU A 59 -6.14 31.51 -11.22
C LEU A 59 -6.92 30.25 -11.69
N LEU A 60 -6.22 29.25 -12.19
CA LEU A 60 -6.79 28.03 -12.79
C LEU A 60 -7.03 26.91 -11.78
N LEU A 61 -6.26 26.88 -10.67
CA LEU A 61 -6.39 25.87 -9.59
C LEU A 61 -7.22 26.43 -8.43
N SER A 62 -8.49 26.80 -8.68
CA SER A 62 -9.40 27.00 -7.56
C SER A 62 -9.68 25.66 -6.88
N GLU A 63 -9.72 25.60 -5.55
CA GLU A 63 -10.04 24.39 -4.77
C GLU A 63 -11.34 23.69 -5.27
N ARG A 64 -12.26 24.45 -5.86
CA ARG A 64 -13.57 23.97 -6.29
C ARG A 64 -13.53 23.17 -7.58
N ASN A 65 -12.49 23.31 -8.41
CA ASN A 65 -12.41 22.72 -9.75
C ASN A 65 -11.23 21.75 -9.93
N ALA A 66 -10.45 21.49 -8.87
CA ALA A 66 -9.34 20.55 -8.93
C ALA A 66 -9.86 19.11 -8.91
N LEU A 67 -9.54 18.34 -9.95
CA LEU A 67 -9.84 16.93 -10.06
C LEU A 67 -8.58 16.11 -9.75
N VAL A 68 -8.75 15.04 -9.00
CA VAL A 68 -7.68 14.06 -8.74
C VAL A 68 -7.63 13.09 -9.92
N GLU A 69 -6.57 13.18 -10.71
CA GLU A 69 -6.34 12.30 -11.87
C GLU A 69 -5.63 11.00 -11.51
N GLY A 70 -4.73 11.08 -10.55
CA GLY A 70 -3.97 9.91 -10.12
C GLY A 70 -3.35 10.07 -8.75
N ILE A 71 -3.26 8.95 -8.04
CA ILE A 71 -2.58 8.85 -6.74
C ILE A 71 -1.74 7.58 -6.77
N SER A 72 -0.48 7.70 -6.36
CA SER A 72 0.36 6.55 -6.05
C SER A 72 1.01 6.73 -4.68
N PHE A 73 0.78 5.77 -3.80
CA PHE A 73 1.45 5.70 -2.49
C PHE A 73 2.81 5.01 -2.57
N ARG A 74 3.11 4.42 -3.72
CA ARG A 74 4.36 3.69 -3.98
C ARG A 74 4.84 3.92 -5.41
N ASP A 75 5.07 5.18 -5.74
CA ASP A 75 5.71 5.56 -6.99
C ASP A 75 7.19 5.15 -6.94
N LYS A 76 7.56 4.19 -7.78
CA LYS A 76 8.87 3.54 -7.77
C LYS A 76 9.90 4.21 -8.69
N ARG A 77 9.68 5.44 -9.15
CA ARG A 77 10.62 6.15 -10.05
C ARG A 77 12.03 6.31 -9.47
N LEU A 78 12.16 6.30 -8.13
CA LEU A 78 13.44 6.38 -7.42
C LEU A 78 13.90 5.01 -6.88
N GLY A 79 13.36 3.91 -7.39
CA GLY A 79 13.57 2.55 -6.89
C GLY A 79 12.45 2.07 -5.97
N TRP A 80 12.38 0.77 -5.74
CA TRP A 80 11.28 0.20 -4.96
C TRP A 80 11.42 0.44 -3.45
N GLN A 81 12.66 0.57 -2.96
CA GLN A 81 12.94 0.86 -1.54
C GLN A 81 12.80 2.35 -1.23
N LYS A 82 13.04 3.23 -2.21
CA LYS A 82 12.98 4.70 -2.09
C LYS A 82 11.71 5.26 -2.74
N TYR A 83 10.61 4.54 -2.65
CA TYR A 83 9.36 4.96 -3.27
C TYR A 83 8.87 6.31 -2.74
N SER A 84 8.09 6.98 -3.58
CA SER A 84 7.50 8.28 -3.30
C SER A 84 5.97 8.21 -3.26
N PHE A 85 5.36 9.16 -2.57
CA PHE A 85 3.96 9.50 -2.76
C PHE A 85 3.86 10.41 -3.99
N SER A 86 2.95 10.13 -4.91
CA SER A 86 2.66 11.04 -6.01
C SER A 86 1.16 11.30 -6.13
N LEU A 87 0.82 12.56 -6.46
CA LEU A 87 -0.54 13.04 -6.65
C LEU A 87 -0.57 13.89 -7.91
N THR A 88 -1.47 13.56 -8.84
CA THR A 88 -1.71 14.33 -10.04
C THR A 88 -3.09 14.97 -9.96
N LEU A 89 -3.12 16.30 -10.07
CA LEU A 89 -4.32 17.12 -10.09
C LEU A 89 -4.49 17.73 -11.47
N SER A 90 -5.74 17.89 -11.90
CA SER A 90 -6.07 18.66 -13.11
C SER A 90 -7.17 19.66 -12.83
N THR A 91 -7.18 20.70 -13.65
CA THR A 91 -8.28 21.68 -13.76
C THR A 91 -8.57 21.96 -15.22
N THR A 92 -9.79 22.37 -15.52
CA THR A 92 -10.17 22.82 -16.85
C THR A 92 -10.43 24.34 -16.76
N ASP A 93 -9.80 25.12 -17.65
CA ASP A 93 -10.04 26.56 -17.73
C ASP A 93 -11.37 26.89 -18.45
N GLU A 94 -11.73 28.16 -18.47
CA GLU A 94 -12.97 28.65 -19.10
C GLU A 94 -12.99 28.38 -20.62
N SER A 95 -11.83 28.19 -21.24
CA SER A 95 -11.66 27.88 -22.64
C SER A 95 -11.71 26.38 -22.94
N GLY A 96 -11.88 25.53 -21.89
CA GLY A 96 -11.91 24.07 -22.02
C GLY A 96 -10.52 23.39 -22.03
N ASN A 97 -9.41 24.13 -21.85
CA ASN A 97 -8.08 23.55 -21.82
C ASN A 97 -7.82 22.90 -20.45
N LYS A 98 -7.27 21.68 -20.50
CA LYS A 98 -6.89 20.92 -19.29
C LYS A 98 -5.47 21.26 -18.86
N ASN A 99 -5.32 21.74 -17.63
CA ASN A 99 -4.05 21.98 -16.97
C ASN A 99 -3.80 20.92 -15.90
N THR A 100 -2.57 20.43 -15.83
CA THR A 100 -2.21 19.32 -14.93
C THR A 100 -1.00 19.68 -14.07
N VAL A 101 -1.08 19.37 -12.77
CA VAL A 101 0.01 19.52 -11.81
C VAL A 101 0.27 18.20 -11.13
N SER A 102 1.54 17.79 -11.10
CA SER A 102 1.97 16.59 -10.38
C SER A 102 2.85 16.96 -9.20
N LEU A 103 2.50 16.42 -8.04
CA LEU A 103 3.26 16.50 -6.79
C LEU A 103 3.94 15.15 -6.56
N SER A 104 5.19 15.18 -6.13
CA SER A 104 5.91 13.97 -5.72
C SER A 104 6.73 14.28 -4.48
N GLU A 105 6.57 13.49 -3.44
CA GLU A 105 7.27 13.62 -2.17
C GLU A 105 7.81 12.26 -1.76
N SER A 106 9.05 12.20 -1.30
CA SER A 106 9.61 10.95 -0.77
C SER A 106 8.80 10.47 0.44
N LEU A 107 8.87 9.20 0.74
CA LEU A 107 8.19 8.62 1.91
C LEU A 107 8.57 9.30 3.23
N ASN A 108 9.78 9.88 3.33
CA ASN A 108 10.28 10.57 4.51
C ASN A 108 9.80 12.02 4.62
N GLU A 109 9.39 12.63 3.53
CA GLU A 109 8.88 14.01 3.46
C GLU A 109 7.36 14.05 3.58
N ASN A 110 6.69 13.10 2.94
CA ASN A 110 5.23 13.07 2.89
C ASN A 110 4.61 12.80 4.27
N LEU A 111 3.89 13.77 4.80
CA LEU A 111 3.31 13.71 6.15
C LEU A 111 2.30 12.56 6.31
N PHE A 112 1.50 12.28 5.26
CA PHE A 112 0.55 11.16 5.32
C PHE A 112 1.28 9.83 5.36
N MET A 113 2.32 9.63 4.54
CA MET A 113 3.09 8.39 4.55
C MET A 113 3.83 8.18 5.87
N ARG A 114 4.45 9.23 6.40
CA ARG A 114 5.12 9.20 7.71
C ARG A 114 4.19 8.80 8.85
N GLY A 115 3.02 9.45 8.91
CA GLY A 115 2.04 9.13 9.93
C GLY A 115 1.46 7.72 9.80
N PHE A 116 1.25 7.23 8.57
CA PHE A 116 0.83 5.86 8.30
C PHE A 116 1.88 4.85 8.78
N LEU A 117 3.15 5.03 8.39
CA LEU A 117 4.25 4.14 8.77
C LEU A 117 4.54 4.18 10.28
N ALA A 118 4.27 5.30 10.94
CA ALA A 118 4.33 5.44 12.38
C ALA A 118 3.06 4.94 13.13
N ASN A 119 2.12 4.33 12.42
CA ASN A 119 0.86 3.80 12.96
C ASN A 119 -0.08 4.84 13.59
N LEU A 120 0.07 6.15 13.31
CA LEU A 120 -0.63 7.21 14.06
C LEU A 120 -2.16 7.20 13.89
N TYR A 121 -2.67 6.69 12.77
CA TYR A 121 -4.09 6.77 12.43
C TYR A 121 -4.61 5.54 11.69
N LEU A 122 -4.11 4.37 12.05
CA LEU A 122 -4.71 3.12 11.59
C LEU A 122 -6.10 2.94 12.19
N ARG A 123 -6.90 2.09 11.58
CA ARG A 123 -8.18 1.67 12.19
C ARG A 123 -7.91 1.02 13.54
N PRO A 124 -8.73 1.29 14.58
CA PRO A 124 -8.54 0.69 15.91
C PRO A 124 -8.41 -0.83 15.88
N SER A 125 -9.15 -1.50 15.00
CA SER A 125 -9.08 -2.96 14.80
C SER A 125 -7.74 -3.46 14.26
N CYS A 126 -6.91 -2.62 13.65
CA CYS A 126 -5.59 -3.02 13.14
C CYS A 126 -4.59 -3.26 14.27
N TYR A 127 -4.71 -2.54 15.38
CA TYR A 127 -3.82 -2.71 16.54
C TYR A 127 -4.08 -4.01 17.30
N ALA A 128 -5.24 -4.63 17.13
CA ALA A 128 -5.62 -5.91 17.73
C ALA A 128 -6.13 -6.88 16.64
N CYS A 129 -5.51 -6.89 15.47
CA CYS A 129 -6.00 -7.61 14.31
C CYS A 129 -6.00 -9.15 14.56
N PRO A 130 -7.17 -9.80 14.56
CA PRO A 130 -7.25 -11.24 14.80
C PRO A 130 -6.79 -12.08 13.59
N ALA A 131 -6.73 -11.47 12.42
CA ALA A 131 -6.35 -12.11 11.15
C ALA A 131 -4.86 -12.01 10.83
N ASN A 132 -4.09 -11.35 11.69
CA ASN A 132 -2.64 -11.22 11.58
C ASN A 132 -1.92 -12.55 11.86
N LYS A 133 -0.62 -12.62 11.62
CA LYS A 133 0.23 -13.79 11.92
C LYS A 133 -0.16 -15.04 11.10
N GLY A 134 -0.52 -14.87 9.82
CA GLY A 134 -0.94 -15.97 8.97
C GLY A 134 -2.27 -16.62 9.38
N LYS A 135 -3.10 -15.95 10.20
CA LYS A 135 -4.37 -16.51 10.73
C LYS A 135 -5.59 -16.22 9.86
N SER A 136 -5.41 -15.67 8.67
CA SER A 136 -6.51 -15.39 7.74
C SER A 136 -7.18 -16.65 7.20
N GLY A 137 -6.39 -17.74 7.06
CA GLY A 137 -6.82 -18.95 6.37
C GLY A 137 -6.88 -18.78 4.86
N SER A 138 -6.06 -17.88 4.29
CA SER A 138 -5.84 -17.76 2.85
C SER A 138 -5.06 -18.96 2.30
N ASP A 139 -5.24 -19.25 1.02
CA ASP A 139 -4.48 -20.30 0.32
C ASP A 139 -3.06 -19.81 -0.01
N ILE A 140 -2.94 -18.53 -0.37
CA ILE A 140 -1.67 -17.87 -0.70
C ILE A 140 -1.62 -16.52 -0.01
N THR A 141 -0.46 -16.17 0.56
CA THR A 141 -0.16 -14.84 1.07
C THR A 141 0.95 -14.20 0.24
N LEU A 142 0.73 -12.98 -0.23
CA LEU A 142 1.70 -12.19 -0.99
C LEU A 142 2.29 -11.08 -0.12
N GLY A 143 3.48 -10.62 -0.44
CA GLY A 143 4.08 -9.46 0.22
C GLY A 143 5.34 -8.98 -0.47
N ASP A 144 5.85 -7.85 -0.02
CA ASP A 144 7.20 -7.44 -0.39
C ASP A 144 8.22 -8.23 0.44
N TYR A 145 9.29 -8.68 -0.20
CA TYR A 145 10.37 -9.33 0.52
C TYR A 145 11.37 -8.29 1.06
N TRP A 146 10.98 -7.61 2.12
CA TRP A 146 11.84 -6.63 2.78
C TRP A 146 13.13 -7.28 3.29
N GLY A 147 14.27 -6.65 3.01
CA GLY A 147 15.59 -7.17 3.38
C GLY A 147 16.20 -8.11 2.36
N ILE A 148 15.61 -8.27 1.18
CA ILE A 148 16.15 -9.11 0.10
C ILE A 148 17.59 -8.76 -0.26
N SER A 149 17.93 -7.46 -0.29
CA SER A 149 19.30 -6.96 -0.55
C SER A 149 20.37 -7.50 0.41
N SER A 150 19.98 -7.85 1.63
CA SER A 150 20.88 -8.45 2.62
C SER A 150 20.87 -9.98 2.61
N LEU A 151 19.72 -10.58 2.26
CA LEU A 151 19.51 -12.03 2.33
C LEU A 151 19.86 -12.74 1.02
N MET A 152 19.59 -12.09 -0.10
CA MET A 152 19.84 -12.60 -1.46
C MET A 152 20.24 -11.44 -2.38
N PRO A 153 21.43 -10.83 -2.19
CA PRO A 153 21.86 -9.64 -2.94
C PRO A 153 21.87 -9.86 -4.46
N ASP A 154 22.23 -11.06 -4.90
CA ASP A 154 22.28 -11.42 -6.33
C ASP A 154 20.89 -11.52 -6.99
N TYR A 155 19.82 -11.45 -6.18
CA TYR A 155 18.44 -11.53 -6.66
C TYR A 155 17.70 -10.18 -6.54
N ASP A 156 18.32 -9.18 -5.91
CA ASP A 156 17.75 -7.83 -5.78
C ASP A 156 18.11 -6.99 -7.02
N ASP A 157 17.11 -6.67 -7.83
CA ASP A 157 17.24 -5.84 -9.04
C ASP A 157 16.68 -4.41 -8.85
N ASP A 158 16.42 -4.00 -7.60
CA ASP A 158 15.76 -2.73 -7.21
C ASP A 158 14.36 -2.48 -7.84
N LYS A 159 13.74 -3.51 -8.42
CA LYS A 159 12.32 -3.43 -8.86
C LYS A 159 11.35 -3.96 -7.81
N GLY A 160 11.90 -4.67 -6.84
CA GLY A 160 11.21 -5.31 -5.72
C GLY A 160 10.87 -6.77 -5.98
N ILE A 161 11.21 -7.57 -5.00
CA ILE A 161 10.95 -9.02 -5.01
C ILE A 161 9.70 -9.29 -4.16
N SER A 162 8.78 -10.07 -4.74
CA SER A 162 7.57 -10.52 -4.03
C SER A 162 7.88 -11.74 -3.19
N ALA A 163 7.43 -11.73 -1.95
CA ALA A 163 7.36 -12.92 -1.11
C ALA A 163 6.02 -13.64 -1.37
N ILE A 164 6.08 -14.96 -1.51
CA ILE A 164 4.90 -15.82 -1.69
C ILE A 164 4.94 -16.88 -0.61
N SER A 165 3.94 -16.90 0.27
CA SER A 165 3.71 -17.99 1.21
C SER A 165 2.54 -18.84 0.72
N VAL A 166 2.78 -20.12 0.48
CA VAL A 166 1.77 -21.09 0.06
C VAL A 166 1.27 -21.80 1.32
N ASN A 167 0.00 -21.58 1.68
CA ASN A 167 -0.52 -21.93 2.99
C ASN A 167 -1.37 -23.22 3.00
N THR A 168 -1.87 -23.66 1.83
CA THR A 168 -2.74 -24.84 1.70
C THR A 168 -2.36 -25.70 0.50
N GLU A 169 -2.84 -26.95 0.44
CA GLU A 169 -2.66 -27.81 -0.72
C GLU A 169 -3.31 -27.22 -1.99
N LYS A 170 -4.46 -26.54 -1.86
CA LYS A 170 -5.10 -25.81 -2.97
C LYS A 170 -4.17 -24.68 -3.49
N GLY A 171 -3.61 -23.88 -2.59
CA GLY A 171 -2.63 -22.86 -2.94
C GLY A 171 -1.41 -23.44 -3.63
N LYS A 172 -0.92 -24.61 -3.18
CA LYS A 172 0.21 -25.32 -3.77
C LYS A 172 -0.11 -25.81 -5.18
N ALA A 173 -1.28 -26.40 -5.39
CA ALA A 173 -1.72 -26.83 -6.71
C ALA A 173 -1.80 -25.67 -7.71
N VAL A 174 -2.34 -24.52 -7.27
CA VAL A 174 -2.39 -23.31 -8.12
C VAL A 174 -0.98 -22.76 -8.37
N TYR A 175 -0.15 -22.65 -7.33
CA TYR A 175 1.21 -22.13 -7.47
C TYR A 175 2.03 -22.96 -8.46
N ALA A 176 1.86 -24.29 -8.47
CA ALA A 176 2.55 -25.18 -9.39
C ALA A 176 2.21 -24.95 -10.88
N THR A 177 1.09 -24.30 -11.18
CA THR A 177 0.71 -23.94 -12.56
C THR A 177 1.30 -22.63 -13.05
N LEU A 178 1.92 -21.84 -12.15
CA LEU A 178 2.48 -20.54 -12.48
C LEU A 178 3.89 -20.70 -13.09
N ASN A 179 4.11 -20.00 -14.18
CA ASN A 179 5.45 -19.85 -14.75
C ASN A 179 6.10 -18.58 -14.21
N VAL A 180 6.75 -18.69 -13.06
CA VAL A 180 7.41 -17.57 -12.36
C VAL A 180 8.85 -17.92 -12.02
N ASP A 181 9.76 -16.96 -12.17
CA ASP A 181 11.11 -17.08 -11.60
C ASP A 181 11.00 -16.98 -10.08
N ASN A 182 11.53 -17.98 -9.39
CA ASN A 182 11.43 -18.05 -7.94
C ASN A 182 12.67 -18.67 -7.29
N ARG A 183 12.90 -18.29 -6.04
CA ARG A 183 13.88 -18.92 -5.14
C ARG A 183 13.23 -19.22 -3.82
N SER A 184 13.49 -20.42 -3.31
CA SER A 184 12.98 -20.81 -1.99
C SER A 184 13.69 -20.05 -0.88
N THR A 185 12.92 -19.71 0.17
CA THR A 185 13.41 -19.06 1.38
C THR A 185 12.71 -19.63 2.60
N SER A 186 13.19 -19.33 3.81
CA SER A 186 12.50 -19.76 5.03
C SER A 186 11.50 -18.70 5.49
N TYR A 187 10.47 -19.17 6.21
CA TYR A 187 9.48 -18.28 6.84
C TYR A 187 10.13 -17.36 7.87
N GLU A 188 11.15 -17.85 8.60
CA GLU A 188 11.91 -17.10 9.60
C GLU A 188 12.67 -15.94 8.94
N ALA A 189 13.31 -16.18 7.80
CA ALA A 189 14.00 -15.14 7.03
C ALA A 189 13.02 -14.05 6.56
N LEU A 190 11.85 -14.45 6.04
CA LEU A 190 10.80 -13.53 5.64
C LEU A 190 10.29 -12.69 6.81
N CYS A 191 10.14 -13.27 8.00
CA CYS A 191 9.66 -12.59 9.20
C CYS A 191 10.62 -11.52 9.72
N GLN A 192 11.92 -11.62 9.46
CA GLN A 192 12.93 -10.68 10.01
C GLN A 192 12.65 -9.22 9.64
N ARG A 193 12.13 -8.97 8.44
CA ARG A 193 11.82 -7.61 7.93
C ARG A 193 10.34 -7.40 7.64
N ASN A 194 9.49 -8.36 8.01
CA ASN A 194 8.03 -8.32 7.84
C ASN A 194 7.33 -8.50 9.20
N PRO A 195 7.40 -7.52 10.12
CA PRO A 195 6.88 -7.66 11.48
C PRO A 195 5.37 -7.97 11.51
N SER A 196 4.61 -7.60 10.50
CA SER A 196 3.19 -7.92 10.37
C SER A 196 2.89 -9.42 10.25
N LEU A 197 3.88 -10.26 9.95
CA LEU A 197 3.75 -11.72 9.99
C LEU A 197 3.80 -12.29 11.41
N VAL A 198 4.38 -11.56 12.37
CA VAL A 198 4.59 -12.04 13.74
C VAL A 198 3.76 -11.31 14.79
N ARG A 199 3.35 -10.05 14.52
CA ARG A 199 2.57 -9.25 15.46
C ARG A 199 1.66 -8.24 14.76
N ALA A 200 0.62 -7.81 15.44
CA ALA A 200 -0.17 -6.65 15.02
C ALA A 200 0.66 -5.36 15.13
N CYS A 201 0.20 -4.29 14.49
CA CYS A 201 0.82 -2.97 14.62
C CYS A 201 0.79 -2.49 16.06
N ASP A 202 1.88 -1.88 16.50
CA ASP A 202 1.95 -1.27 17.82
C ASP A 202 1.03 -0.04 17.91
N ILE A 203 0.37 0.14 19.04
CA ILE A 203 -0.34 1.38 19.35
C ILE A 203 0.71 2.48 19.50
N PRO A 204 0.55 3.65 18.87
CA PRO A 204 1.48 4.75 19.04
C PRO A 204 1.60 5.13 20.52
N LYS A 205 2.82 5.34 20.98
CA LYS A 205 3.05 5.91 22.31
C LYS A 205 2.81 7.42 22.24
N ASN A 206 2.07 7.95 23.20
CA ASN A 206 1.88 9.41 23.36
C ASN A 206 3.23 10.06 23.73
#